data_33286c20b7b1e1058e44deafaabd91ca
#
_entry.id   33286c20b7b1e1058e44deafaabd91ca
#
_cell.length_a   1.000
_cell.length_b   1.000
_cell.length_c   1.000
_cell.angle_alpha   90.00
_cell.angle_beta   90.00
_cell.angle_gamma   90.00
#
_symmetry.space_group_name_H-M   'P 1'
#
loop_
_entity.id
_entity.type
_entity.pdbx_description
1 polymer ?
#
loop_
_entity_poly.entity_id
_entity_poly.type
_entity_poly.pdbx_seq_one_letter_code
_entity_poly.pdbx_strand_id
1 'polypeptide(L)'
;MPDLADAALTIVGDWGWLHHESLDFIEPRDLRSICRTRCLTHGTQLWENNQREMLYSNAMFAPDLICSREDVYKYLRARGVSEKTAADFMTDVRKGKIFSRGYTNEHYKMLDDCDAEYWFIEACEKIQYLFPEAHEVCFSVSMLRLLWLALNGSAATKGTIIKYAAERER
;
A
#
# COMPACT_ATOMS: atom_id res chain seq x y z
N MET A 1 17.78 -22.33 -10.58
CA MET A 1 18.28 -21.29 -9.64
C MET A 1 17.30 -20.14 -9.71
N PRO A 2 16.86 -19.59 -8.60
CA PRO A 2 16.05 -18.39 -8.63
C PRO A 2 16.81 -17.29 -9.37
N ASP A 3 16.08 -16.47 -10.12
CA ASP A 3 16.63 -15.27 -10.72
C ASP A 3 17.24 -14.37 -9.62
N LEU A 4 18.26 -13.59 -9.95
CA LEU A 4 18.88 -12.66 -8.99
C LEU A 4 17.89 -11.60 -8.46
N ALA A 5 16.93 -11.21 -9.27
CA ALA A 5 15.86 -10.31 -8.86
C ALA A 5 14.95 -11.01 -7.84
N ASP A 6 14.57 -12.25 -8.08
CA ASP A 6 13.79 -13.08 -7.17
C ASP A 6 14.51 -13.28 -5.83
N ALA A 7 15.81 -13.58 -5.87
CA ALA A 7 16.62 -13.72 -4.67
C ALA A 7 16.69 -12.40 -3.87
N ALA A 8 16.81 -11.26 -4.56
CA ALA A 8 16.84 -9.95 -3.92
C ALA A 8 15.49 -9.62 -3.24
N LEU A 9 14.38 -9.92 -3.90
CA LEU A 9 13.03 -9.74 -3.36
C LEU A 9 12.78 -10.65 -2.15
N THR A 10 13.25 -11.92 -2.20
CA THR A 10 13.18 -12.85 -1.05
C THR A 10 13.88 -12.29 0.18
N ILE A 11 15.06 -11.66 0.04
CA ILE A 11 15.80 -11.07 1.16
C ILE A 11 15.03 -9.91 1.81
N VAL A 12 14.36 -9.09 1.02
CA VAL A 12 13.54 -7.97 1.53
C VAL A 12 12.22 -8.46 2.13
N GLY A 13 11.85 -9.72 1.88
CA GLY A 13 10.57 -10.27 2.31
C GLY A 13 9.39 -9.80 1.46
N ASP A 14 9.67 -9.40 0.23
CA ASP A 14 8.69 -8.81 -0.69
C ASP A 14 8.11 -9.78 -1.73
N TRP A 15 8.45 -11.06 -1.64
CA TRP A 15 7.84 -12.07 -2.46
C TRP A 15 6.31 -12.09 -2.29
N GLY A 16 5.60 -11.81 -3.36
CA GLY A 16 4.13 -11.83 -3.40
C GLY A 16 3.46 -10.49 -3.12
N TRP A 17 4.19 -9.42 -2.78
CA TRP A 17 3.60 -8.10 -2.52
C TRP A 17 3.65 -7.16 -3.74
N LEU A 18 4.49 -7.45 -4.70
CA LEU A 18 4.42 -6.85 -6.02
C LEU A 18 3.59 -7.78 -6.91
N HIS A 19 2.28 -7.71 -6.78
CA HIS A 19 1.41 -8.41 -7.72
C HIS A 19 1.64 -7.84 -9.11
N HIS A 20 1.91 -8.70 -10.09
CA HIS A 20 2.06 -8.28 -11.50
C HIS A 20 0.89 -7.41 -11.94
N GLU A 21 -0.31 -7.76 -11.53
CA GLU A 21 -1.53 -7.02 -11.82
C GLU A 21 -1.50 -5.56 -11.29
N SER A 22 -1.02 -5.32 -10.06
CA SER A 22 -0.91 -3.96 -9.53
C SER A 22 0.13 -3.13 -10.25
N LEU A 23 1.20 -3.76 -10.75
CA LEU A 23 2.22 -3.10 -11.57
C LEU A 23 1.66 -2.71 -12.95
N ASP A 24 0.85 -3.56 -13.55
CA ASP A 24 0.21 -3.30 -14.85
C ASP A 24 -0.77 -2.13 -14.78
N PHE A 25 -1.51 -1.99 -13.65
CA PHE A 25 -2.43 -0.88 -13.45
C PHE A 25 -1.75 0.45 -13.11
N ILE A 26 -0.72 0.41 -12.26
CA ILE A 26 -0.10 1.63 -11.73
C ILE A 26 1.03 2.10 -12.64
N GLU A 27 1.68 1.18 -13.39
CA GLU A 27 2.82 1.47 -14.25
C GLU A 27 3.87 2.36 -13.55
N PRO A 28 4.46 1.91 -12.42
CA PRO A 28 5.29 2.78 -11.60
C PRO A 28 6.53 3.24 -12.36
N ARG A 29 6.76 4.57 -12.42
CA ARG A 29 7.86 5.20 -13.16
C ARG A 29 8.84 5.95 -12.27
N ASP A 30 8.53 6.08 -10.99
CA ASP A 30 9.34 6.79 -10.01
C ASP A 30 9.23 6.14 -8.63
N LEU A 31 10.05 6.58 -7.68
CA LEU A 31 10.04 6.06 -6.30
C LEU A 31 8.67 6.22 -5.63
N ARG A 32 7.96 7.31 -5.88
CA ARG A 32 6.65 7.56 -5.28
C ARG A 32 5.62 6.53 -5.73
N SER A 33 5.53 6.29 -7.04
CA SER A 33 4.61 5.31 -7.60
C SER A 33 4.96 3.87 -7.18
N ILE A 34 6.25 3.53 -7.06
CA ILE A 34 6.70 2.25 -6.51
C ILE A 34 6.25 2.10 -5.05
N CYS A 35 6.43 3.13 -4.22
CA CYS A 35 5.98 3.11 -2.82
C CYS A 35 4.45 2.93 -2.75
N ARG A 36 3.69 3.60 -3.60
CA ARG A 36 2.22 3.47 -3.64
C ARG A 36 1.79 2.06 -4.03
N THR A 37 2.42 1.47 -5.06
CA THR A 37 2.15 0.08 -5.46
C THR A 37 2.39 -0.88 -4.29
N ARG A 38 3.49 -0.72 -3.57
CA ARG A 38 3.77 -1.53 -2.38
C ARG A 38 2.75 -1.33 -1.28
N CYS A 39 2.44 -0.09 -0.92
CA CYS A 39 1.42 0.23 0.07
C CYS A 39 0.11 -0.50 -0.23
N LEU A 40 -0.31 -0.44 -1.49
CA LEU A 40 -1.57 -0.98 -1.97
C LEU A 40 -1.67 -2.50 -1.77
N THR A 41 -0.58 -3.21 -2.02
CA THR A 41 -0.52 -4.67 -1.91
C THR A 41 -0.10 -5.17 -0.51
N HIS A 42 0.47 -4.29 0.32
CA HIS A 42 0.90 -4.62 1.68
C HIS A 42 -0.23 -4.49 2.71
N GLY A 43 -1.16 -3.57 2.51
CA GLY A 43 -2.31 -3.38 3.38
C GLY A 43 -3.23 -4.60 3.38
N THR A 44 -3.85 -4.89 4.55
CA THR A 44 -4.77 -6.02 4.65
C THR A 44 -6.16 -5.62 4.18
N GLN A 45 -6.72 -6.35 3.22
CA GLN A 45 -8.00 -6.05 2.55
C GLN A 45 -8.01 -4.64 1.92
N LEU A 46 -6.88 -4.29 1.32
CA LEU A 46 -6.71 -3.03 0.62
C LEU A 46 -6.76 -3.21 -0.90
N TRP A 47 -6.12 -4.25 -1.43
CA TRP A 47 -6.08 -4.54 -2.86
C TRP A 47 -7.28 -5.38 -3.31
N GLU A 48 -7.29 -6.66 -2.95
CA GLU A 48 -8.34 -7.60 -3.32
C GLU A 48 -9.69 -7.25 -2.66
N ASN A 49 -10.78 -7.36 -3.43
CA ASN A 49 -12.14 -7.00 -3.01
C ASN A 49 -12.31 -5.53 -2.58
N ASN A 50 -11.36 -4.66 -2.93
CA ASN A 50 -11.34 -3.25 -2.57
C ASN A 50 -10.84 -2.38 -3.74
N GLN A 51 -9.62 -1.85 -3.67
CA GLN A 51 -9.10 -0.88 -4.65
C GLN A 51 -8.99 -1.46 -6.07
N ARG A 52 -8.71 -2.74 -6.18
CA ARG A 52 -8.63 -3.45 -7.45
C ARG A 52 -9.95 -3.37 -8.23
N GLU A 53 -11.05 -3.67 -7.57
CA GLU A 53 -12.38 -3.66 -8.19
C GLU A 53 -12.80 -2.25 -8.60
N MET A 54 -12.37 -1.23 -7.87
CA MET A 54 -12.61 0.18 -8.22
C MET A 54 -11.85 0.60 -9.48
N LEU A 55 -10.61 0.10 -9.66
CA LEU A 55 -9.85 0.30 -10.89
C LEU A 55 -10.50 -0.43 -12.08
N TYR A 56 -10.89 -1.68 -11.90
CA TYR A 56 -11.54 -2.47 -12.95
C TYR A 56 -12.87 -1.88 -13.41
N SER A 57 -13.64 -1.32 -12.49
CA SER A 57 -14.91 -0.66 -12.81
C SER A 57 -14.75 0.75 -13.41
N ASN A 58 -13.50 1.24 -13.56
CA ASN A 58 -13.19 2.63 -13.91
C ASN A 58 -13.83 3.67 -12.96
N ALA A 59 -14.16 3.25 -11.74
CA ALA A 59 -14.70 4.14 -10.72
C ALA A 59 -13.63 5.09 -10.15
N MET A 60 -12.35 4.73 -10.33
CA MET A 60 -11.21 5.50 -9.85
C MET A 60 -10.01 5.44 -10.78
N PHE A 61 -9.13 6.43 -10.63
CA PHE A 61 -7.81 6.45 -11.26
C PHE A 61 -6.74 6.07 -10.25
N ALA A 62 -5.67 5.42 -10.72
CA ALA A 62 -4.57 4.96 -9.88
C ALA A 62 -3.97 6.03 -8.91
N PRO A 63 -3.86 7.32 -9.28
CA PRO A 63 -3.38 8.36 -8.36
C PRO A 63 -4.28 8.62 -7.15
N ASP A 64 -5.57 8.31 -7.24
CA ASP A 64 -6.58 8.66 -6.23
C ASP A 64 -6.85 7.53 -5.23
N LEU A 65 -6.22 6.35 -5.43
CA LEU A 65 -6.38 5.20 -4.55
C LEU A 65 -5.88 5.47 -3.12
N ILE A 66 -6.54 4.84 -2.15
CA ILE A 66 -6.04 4.75 -0.79
C ILE A 66 -4.91 3.71 -0.76
N CYS A 67 -3.68 4.16 -0.55
CA CYS A 67 -2.51 3.28 -0.46
C CYS A 67 -1.95 3.22 0.97
N SER A 68 -2.03 4.32 1.72
CA SER A 68 -1.51 4.46 3.07
C SER A 68 -2.54 5.09 4.01
N ARG A 69 -2.29 5.02 5.32
CA ARG A 69 -3.15 5.72 6.29
C ARG A 69 -3.15 7.24 6.07
N GLU A 70 -2.06 7.80 5.57
CA GLU A 70 -1.95 9.22 5.26
C GLU A 70 -2.89 9.64 4.14
N ASP A 71 -3.25 8.73 3.20
CA ASP A 71 -4.19 9.05 2.12
C ASP A 71 -5.62 9.27 2.70
N VAL A 72 -6.04 8.46 3.66
CA VAL A 72 -7.31 8.65 4.36
C VAL A 72 -7.35 10.01 5.07
N TYR A 73 -6.28 10.36 5.78
CA TYR A 73 -6.15 11.65 6.46
C TYR A 73 -6.19 12.82 5.47
N LYS A 74 -5.39 12.75 4.40
CA LYS A 74 -5.30 13.80 3.37
C LYS A 74 -6.64 14.01 2.65
N TYR A 75 -7.36 12.92 2.35
CA TYR A 75 -8.69 12.99 1.72
C TYR A 75 -9.68 13.80 2.56
N LEU A 76 -9.78 13.51 3.85
CA LEU A 76 -10.67 14.23 4.77
C LEU A 76 -10.24 15.68 4.99
N ARG A 77 -8.92 15.93 5.12
CA ARG A 77 -8.38 17.29 5.28
C ARG A 77 -8.66 18.17 4.06
N ALA A 78 -8.57 17.62 2.87
CA ALA A 78 -8.88 18.33 1.63
C ALA A 78 -10.36 18.74 1.54
N ARG A 79 -11.25 18.05 2.28
CA ARG A 79 -12.69 18.33 2.39
C ARG A 79 -13.07 19.17 3.63
N GLY A 80 -12.08 19.76 4.30
CA GLY A 80 -12.32 20.69 5.42
C GLY A 80 -12.57 20.02 6.77
N VAL A 81 -12.47 18.69 6.89
CA VAL A 81 -12.59 18.01 8.18
C VAL A 81 -11.48 18.47 9.12
N SER A 82 -11.77 18.69 10.40
CA SER A 82 -10.78 19.13 11.38
C SER A 82 -9.60 18.14 11.47
N GLU A 83 -8.42 18.65 11.82
CA GLU A 83 -7.20 17.84 11.95
C GLU A 83 -7.41 16.66 12.93
N LYS A 84 -7.98 16.95 14.09
CA LYS A 84 -8.26 15.94 15.11
C LYS A 84 -9.23 14.88 14.60
N THR A 85 -10.37 15.29 14.04
CA THR A 85 -11.40 14.36 13.54
C THR A 85 -10.86 13.48 12.40
N ALA A 86 -10.10 14.06 11.47
CA ALA A 86 -9.47 13.32 10.37
C ALA A 86 -8.44 12.30 10.90
N ALA A 87 -7.65 12.65 11.92
CA ALA A 87 -6.67 11.76 12.53
C ALA A 87 -7.34 10.61 13.31
N ASP A 88 -8.43 10.90 14.02
CA ASP A 88 -9.20 9.89 14.77
C ASP A 88 -9.83 8.89 13.78
N PHE A 89 -10.51 9.38 12.75
CA PHE A 89 -11.10 8.54 11.71
C PHE A 89 -10.05 7.70 10.98
N MET A 90 -8.96 8.31 10.53
CA MET A 90 -7.83 7.60 9.92
C MET A 90 -7.30 6.48 10.83
N THR A 91 -7.25 6.73 12.15
CA THR A 91 -6.79 5.72 13.11
C THR A 91 -7.78 4.56 13.23
N ASP A 92 -9.07 4.80 13.11
CA ASP A 92 -10.10 3.77 13.16
C ASP A 92 -10.13 2.93 11.87
N VAL A 93 -9.98 3.55 10.71
CA VAL A 93 -9.78 2.83 9.42
C VAL A 93 -8.51 1.97 9.48
N ARG A 94 -7.38 2.59 9.79
CA ARG A 94 -6.06 1.92 9.80
C ARG A 94 -6.00 0.69 10.69
N LYS A 95 -6.75 0.65 11.78
CA LYS A 95 -6.79 -0.46 12.75
C LYS A 95 -7.92 -1.45 12.49
N GLY A 96 -8.62 -1.33 11.38
CA GLY A 96 -9.74 -2.19 11.02
C GLY A 96 -10.93 -2.10 11.98
N LYS A 97 -11.06 -0.99 12.73
CA LYS A 97 -12.21 -0.84 13.64
C LYS A 97 -13.51 -0.65 12.88
N ILE A 98 -13.47 0.09 11.77
CA ILE A 98 -14.64 0.26 10.90
C ILE A 98 -15.00 -1.07 10.26
N PHE A 99 -14.03 -1.82 9.74
CA PHE A 99 -14.24 -3.18 9.23
C PHE A 99 -14.91 -4.11 10.25
N SER A 100 -14.48 -4.08 11.50
CA SER A 100 -14.93 -5.03 12.54
C SER A 100 -16.23 -4.62 13.23
N ARG A 101 -16.57 -3.32 13.28
CA ARG A 101 -17.67 -2.78 14.09
C ARG A 101 -18.65 -1.92 13.30
N GLY A 102 -18.33 -1.59 12.03
CA GLY A 102 -19.05 -0.63 11.22
C GLY A 102 -18.78 0.83 11.60
N TYR A 103 -19.39 1.72 10.87
CA TYR A 103 -19.36 3.16 11.11
C TYR A 103 -20.22 3.54 12.33
N THR A 104 -19.74 4.50 13.13
CA THR A 104 -20.55 5.13 14.17
C THR A 104 -21.43 6.25 13.60
N ASN A 105 -22.40 6.74 14.38
CA ASN A 105 -23.23 7.89 13.97
C ASN A 105 -22.38 9.14 13.73
N GLU A 106 -21.31 9.34 14.51
CA GLU A 106 -20.37 10.44 14.35
C GLU A 106 -19.58 10.32 13.05
N HIS A 107 -19.21 9.08 12.67
CA HIS A 107 -18.55 8.82 11.38
C HIS A 107 -19.48 9.16 10.22
N TYR A 108 -20.73 8.67 10.22
CA TYR A 108 -21.70 8.97 9.17
C TYR A 108 -21.95 10.47 9.05
N LYS A 109 -22.15 11.16 10.17
CA LYS A 109 -22.35 12.61 10.16
C LYS A 109 -21.14 13.34 9.57
N MET A 110 -19.92 12.98 9.96
CA MET A 110 -18.69 13.61 9.45
C MET A 110 -18.51 13.37 7.95
N LEU A 111 -18.81 12.16 7.47
CA LEU A 111 -18.70 11.80 6.06
C LEU A 111 -19.73 12.55 5.20
N ASP A 112 -20.96 12.71 5.71
CA ASP A 112 -22.03 13.49 5.08
C ASP A 112 -21.69 14.99 5.07
N ASP A 113 -21.31 15.53 6.21
CA ASP A 113 -20.94 16.96 6.37
C ASP A 113 -19.77 17.38 5.43
N CYS A 114 -18.87 16.46 5.07
CA CYS A 114 -17.74 16.72 4.18
C CYS A 114 -17.95 16.25 2.73
N ASP A 115 -19.14 15.82 2.39
CA ASP A 115 -19.51 15.30 1.05
C ASP A 115 -18.54 14.22 0.59
N ALA A 116 -18.31 13.22 1.46
CA ALA A 116 -17.42 12.10 1.17
C ALA A 116 -18.00 11.21 0.06
N GLU A 117 -17.19 10.92 -0.96
CA GLU A 117 -17.61 10.12 -2.10
C GLU A 117 -17.85 8.66 -1.68
N TYR A 118 -18.83 8.02 -2.32
CA TYR A 118 -19.24 6.64 -2.02
C TYR A 118 -18.09 5.65 -2.07
N TRP A 119 -17.21 5.76 -3.08
CA TRP A 119 -16.06 4.89 -3.21
C TRP A 119 -15.11 4.95 -1.98
N PHE A 120 -14.91 6.15 -1.42
CA PHE A 120 -14.06 6.33 -0.24
C PHE A 120 -14.67 5.65 0.99
N ILE A 121 -15.99 5.81 1.16
CA ILE A 121 -16.74 5.18 2.26
C ILE A 121 -16.64 3.66 2.13
N GLU A 122 -16.96 3.12 0.95
CA GLU A 122 -16.90 1.68 0.68
C GLU A 122 -15.48 1.11 0.87
N ALA A 123 -14.45 1.84 0.39
CA ALA A 123 -13.06 1.42 0.56
C ALA A 123 -12.66 1.35 2.04
N CYS A 124 -12.98 2.38 2.82
CA CYS A 124 -12.64 2.43 4.24
C CYS A 124 -13.33 1.33 5.07
N GLU A 125 -14.54 0.92 4.67
CA GLU A 125 -15.29 -0.16 5.34
C GLU A 125 -14.62 -1.52 5.20
N LYS A 126 -13.94 -1.76 4.09
CA LYS A 126 -13.28 -3.04 3.78
C LYS A 126 -11.87 -3.16 4.36
N ILE A 127 -11.21 -2.04 4.66
CA ILE A 127 -9.82 -2.02 5.12
C ILE A 127 -9.68 -2.61 6.51
N GLN A 128 -8.82 -3.63 6.65
CA GLN A 128 -8.47 -4.21 7.95
C GLN A 128 -7.20 -3.59 8.55
N TYR A 129 -6.22 -3.25 7.71
CA TYR A 129 -5.02 -2.59 8.17
C TYR A 129 -4.36 -1.73 7.09
N LEU A 130 -3.94 -0.51 7.47
CA LEU A 130 -3.15 0.39 6.64
C LEU A 130 -1.78 0.66 7.28
N PHE A 131 -0.75 0.52 6.45
CA PHE A 131 0.61 0.91 6.83
C PHE A 131 0.83 2.43 6.68
N PRO A 132 1.78 3.01 7.44
CA PRO A 132 2.21 4.38 7.22
C PRO A 132 3.05 4.49 5.93
N GLU A 133 2.91 5.60 5.20
CA GLU A 133 3.70 5.89 3.99
C GLU A 133 5.22 5.80 4.27
N ALA A 134 5.69 6.28 5.43
CA ALA A 134 7.10 6.22 5.80
C ALA A 134 7.65 4.79 5.90
N HIS A 135 6.84 3.83 6.34
CA HIS A 135 7.20 2.41 6.38
C HIS A 135 7.48 1.90 4.97
N GLU A 136 6.60 2.18 4.03
CA GLU A 136 6.73 1.72 2.65
C GLU A 136 7.87 2.40 1.91
N VAL A 137 8.15 3.65 2.20
CA VAL A 137 9.33 4.35 1.65
C VAL A 137 10.61 3.64 2.07
N CYS A 138 10.76 3.29 3.34
CA CYS A 138 11.94 2.58 3.83
C CYS A 138 12.13 1.22 3.14
N PHE A 139 11.05 0.45 3.01
CA PHE A 139 11.09 -0.86 2.34
C PHE A 139 11.34 -0.73 0.84
N SER A 140 10.67 0.20 0.16
CA SER A 140 10.87 0.44 -1.27
C SER A 140 12.30 0.84 -1.60
N VAL A 141 12.89 1.74 -0.82
CA VAL A 141 14.30 2.14 -0.98
C VAL A 141 15.25 0.95 -0.76
N SER A 142 14.99 0.13 0.25
CA SER A 142 15.79 -1.07 0.53
C SER A 142 15.69 -2.08 -0.61
N MET A 143 14.48 -2.32 -1.11
CA MET A 143 14.21 -3.18 -2.26
C MET A 143 14.95 -2.69 -3.51
N LEU A 144 14.81 -1.42 -3.85
CA LEU A 144 15.48 -0.86 -5.04
C LEU A 144 16.99 -0.92 -4.95
N ARG A 145 17.57 -0.66 -3.76
CA ARG A 145 19.02 -0.81 -3.54
C ARG A 145 19.48 -2.25 -3.76
N LEU A 146 18.72 -3.21 -3.26
CA LEU A 146 19.06 -4.61 -3.39
C LEU A 146 18.92 -5.09 -4.83
N LEU A 147 17.86 -4.70 -5.54
CA LEU A 147 17.69 -4.95 -6.97
C LEU A 147 18.80 -4.32 -7.80
N TRP A 148 19.19 -3.09 -7.47
CA TRP A 148 20.31 -2.44 -8.15
C TRP A 148 21.63 -3.21 -7.95
N LEU A 149 21.90 -3.68 -6.74
CA LEU A 149 23.07 -4.52 -6.43
C LEU A 149 23.01 -5.88 -7.15
N ALA A 150 21.82 -6.48 -7.27
CA ALA A 150 21.62 -7.71 -8.02
C ALA A 150 21.94 -7.53 -9.51
N LEU A 151 21.55 -6.40 -10.09
CA LEU A 151 21.81 -6.11 -11.51
C LEU A 151 23.25 -5.66 -11.79
N ASN A 152 23.80 -4.77 -10.95
CA ASN A 152 25.05 -4.04 -11.22
C ASN A 152 26.22 -4.45 -10.31
N GLY A 153 25.97 -5.24 -9.27
CA GLY A 153 27.00 -5.64 -8.31
C GLY A 153 28.03 -6.61 -8.88
N SER A 154 29.15 -6.76 -8.16
CA SER A 154 30.18 -7.74 -8.48
C SER A 154 29.66 -9.18 -8.40
N ALA A 155 30.38 -10.14 -8.97
CA ALA A 155 30.05 -11.57 -8.84
C ALA A 155 29.97 -12.02 -7.36
N ALA A 156 30.84 -11.47 -6.49
CA ALA A 156 30.81 -11.75 -5.05
C ALA A 156 29.53 -11.21 -4.41
N THR A 157 29.11 -9.99 -4.74
CA THR A 157 27.85 -9.38 -4.26
C THR A 157 26.65 -10.21 -4.69
N LYS A 158 26.58 -10.61 -5.97
CA LYS A 158 25.49 -11.43 -6.51
C LYS A 158 25.44 -12.80 -5.82
N GLY A 159 26.58 -13.44 -5.60
CA GLY A 159 26.68 -14.71 -4.89
C GLY A 159 26.20 -14.60 -3.43
N THR A 160 26.49 -13.50 -2.77
CA THR A 160 26.00 -13.22 -1.41
C THR A 160 24.49 -13.09 -1.38
N ILE A 161 23.88 -12.35 -2.32
CA ILE A 161 22.41 -12.20 -2.44
C ILE A 161 21.73 -13.56 -2.56
N ILE A 162 22.21 -14.41 -3.49
CA ILE A 162 21.66 -15.75 -3.71
C ILE A 162 21.77 -16.62 -2.45
N LYS A 163 22.92 -16.58 -1.79
CA LYS A 163 23.13 -17.36 -0.55
C LYS A 163 22.15 -16.98 0.55
N TYR A 164 21.98 -15.68 0.83
CA TYR A 164 21.07 -15.23 1.86
C TYR A 164 19.60 -15.48 1.51
N ALA A 165 19.20 -15.41 0.25
CA ALA A 165 17.86 -15.79 -0.18
C ALA A 165 17.59 -17.27 0.11
N ALA A 166 18.50 -18.17 -0.27
CA ALA A 166 18.36 -19.61 -0.01
C ALA A 166 18.34 -19.99 1.49
N GLU A 167 18.94 -19.16 2.36
CA GLU A 167 18.88 -19.35 3.81
C GLU A 167 17.52 -18.95 4.42
N ARG A 168 16.76 -18.07 3.76
CA ARG A 168 15.43 -17.61 4.21
C ARG A 168 14.27 -18.50 3.75
N GLU A 169 14.48 -19.29 2.71
CA GLU A 169 13.49 -20.25 2.21
C GLU A 169 13.46 -21.56 3.01
N ARG A 170 14.33 -21.74 3.99
CA ARG A 170 14.39 -22.89 4.92
C ARG A 170 13.69 -22.61 6.23
#